data_a91d86be2343841e7bfa247b001677f7
#
_entry.id   a91d86be2343841e7bfa247b001677f7
#
_cell.length_a   1.000
_cell.length_b   1.000
_cell.length_c   1.000
_cell.angle_alpha   90.00
_cell.angle_beta   90.00
_cell.angle_gamma   90.00
#
_symmetry.space_group_name_H-M   'P 1'
#
loop_
_entity.id
_entity.type
_entity.pdbx_description
1 polymer ?
#
loop_
_entity_poly.entity_id
_entity_poly.type
_entity_poly.pdbx_seq_one_letter_code
_entity_poly.pdbx_strand_id
1 'polypeptide(L)'
;MYKEYQPCALLSPYIDKYWEFKGNPEYGMRINILPDGCTDFIFTLGEATQAVNSSLTMKPYRAYFIGPMNSYSELVAYAETVHMLGVRFLPCGLSRFIRLPLHELTNLRISADEVTCFFDTSFAERLCEEDCLENRIKIIEELFIKSLYKHDLPTDPQIVFAIKQINRHQGKLSVQSLMENICLCQRQFERKFKMNTGYTPKIYSRIMKFKNAEIGRAHV
;
A
#
# COMPACT_ATOMS: atom_id res chain seq x y z
N MET A 1 10.30 -12.40 -12.09
CA MET A 1 11.37 -11.69 -11.37
C MET A 1 10.72 -10.57 -10.56
N TYR A 2 11.10 -10.40 -9.29
CA TYR A 2 10.63 -9.32 -8.40
C TYR A 2 11.80 -8.40 -8.09
N LYS A 3 11.58 -7.08 -8.19
CA LYS A 3 12.56 -6.04 -7.87
C LYS A 3 11.94 -4.94 -7.03
N GLU A 4 12.73 -4.30 -6.19
CA GLU A 4 12.32 -3.18 -5.34
C GLU A 4 13.22 -1.97 -5.56
N TYR A 5 12.63 -0.78 -5.47
CA TYR A 5 13.30 0.50 -5.67
C TYR A 5 12.89 1.48 -4.59
N GLN A 6 13.85 2.25 -4.09
CA GLN A 6 13.61 3.21 -3.03
C GLN A 6 13.03 4.52 -3.60
N PRO A 7 12.08 5.15 -2.91
CA PRO A 7 11.58 6.46 -3.27
C PRO A 7 12.64 7.55 -3.04
N CYS A 8 12.49 8.68 -3.75
CA CYS A 8 13.32 9.86 -3.49
C CYS A 8 13.10 10.38 -2.06
N ALA A 9 14.05 11.20 -1.56
CA ALA A 9 14.05 11.69 -0.18
C ALA A 9 12.77 12.43 0.22
N LEU A 10 12.12 13.14 -0.70
CA LEU A 10 10.87 13.86 -0.45
C LEU A 10 9.67 12.93 -0.22
N LEU A 11 9.67 11.76 -0.84
CA LEU A 11 8.57 10.80 -0.80
C LEU A 11 8.80 9.66 0.21
N SER A 12 10.05 9.42 0.63
CA SER A 12 10.42 8.38 1.58
C SER A 12 9.69 8.43 2.94
N PRO A 13 9.18 9.57 3.44
CA PRO A 13 8.34 9.58 4.64
C PRO A 13 6.94 8.95 4.44
N TYR A 14 6.51 8.75 3.20
CA TYR A 14 5.15 8.34 2.84
C TYR A 14 5.12 7.04 2.03
N ILE A 15 6.09 6.85 1.15
CA ILE A 15 6.22 5.68 0.27
C ILE A 15 7.32 4.78 0.82
N ASP A 16 7.00 3.49 1.01
CA ASP A 16 7.95 2.47 1.45
C ASP A 16 8.89 2.09 0.33
N LYS A 17 8.32 1.79 -0.83
CA LYS A 17 9.06 1.37 -2.03
C LYS A 17 8.20 1.42 -3.29
N TYR A 18 8.87 1.41 -4.43
CA TYR A 18 8.31 0.93 -5.69
C TYR A 18 8.72 -0.52 -5.87
N TRP A 19 7.84 -1.32 -6.45
CA TRP A 19 8.15 -2.71 -6.76
C TRP A 19 7.69 -3.08 -8.16
N GLU A 20 8.47 -3.89 -8.84
CA GLU A 20 8.15 -4.46 -10.14
C GLU A 20 8.07 -5.97 -10.02
N PHE A 21 7.01 -6.55 -10.54
CA PHE A 21 6.89 -7.97 -10.76
C PHE A 21 6.75 -8.25 -12.24
N LYS A 22 7.66 -9.06 -12.79
CA LYS A 22 7.60 -9.53 -14.16
C LYS A 22 7.87 -11.03 -14.19
N GLY A 23 6.94 -11.79 -14.73
CA GLY A 23 7.08 -13.25 -14.76
C GLY A 23 5.97 -13.95 -15.52
N ASN A 24 6.14 -15.26 -15.66
CA ASN A 24 5.22 -16.16 -16.33
C ASN A 24 4.68 -17.14 -15.28
N PRO A 25 3.63 -16.76 -14.53
CA PRO A 25 3.03 -17.68 -13.56
C PRO A 25 2.36 -18.85 -14.31
N GLU A 26 2.29 -19.99 -13.67
CA GLU A 26 1.47 -21.09 -14.16
C GLU A 26 -0.02 -20.66 -14.18
N TYR A 27 -0.75 -21.05 -15.20
CA TYR A 27 -2.18 -20.76 -15.31
C TYR A 27 -2.93 -21.32 -14.08
N GLY A 28 -3.69 -20.47 -13.41
CA GLY A 28 -4.38 -20.81 -12.16
C GLY A 28 -3.50 -20.79 -10.92
N MET A 29 -2.24 -20.34 -11.01
CA MET A 29 -1.36 -20.18 -9.84
C MET A 29 -2.01 -19.27 -8.80
N ARG A 30 -2.06 -19.74 -7.56
CA ARG A 30 -2.63 -19.02 -6.42
C ARG A 30 -1.53 -18.37 -5.59
N ILE A 31 -1.67 -17.09 -5.35
CA ILE A 31 -0.73 -16.29 -4.54
C ILE A 31 -1.49 -15.76 -3.33
N ASN A 32 -1.06 -16.18 -2.14
CA ASN A 32 -1.61 -15.66 -0.89
C ASN A 32 -0.98 -14.33 -0.53
N ILE A 33 -1.79 -13.29 -0.40
CA ILE A 33 -1.36 -11.96 0.04
C ILE A 33 -1.77 -11.79 1.49
N LEU A 34 -0.77 -11.62 2.34
CA LEU A 34 -0.95 -11.45 3.78
C LEU A 34 -1.03 -9.97 4.16
N PRO A 35 -1.83 -9.63 5.19
CA PRO A 35 -1.83 -8.28 5.74
C PRO A 35 -0.44 -7.88 6.24
N ASP A 36 0.05 -6.73 5.79
CA ASP A 36 1.37 -6.20 6.16
C ASP A 36 1.34 -4.77 6.70
N GLY A 37 0.14 -4.19 6.77
CA GLY A 37 -0.10 -2.83 7.28
C GLY A 37 0.05 -1.73 6.23
N CYS A 38 0.37 -2.08 4.99
CA CYS A 38 0.57 -1.16 3.87
C CYS A 38 -0.66 -1.07 2.95
N THR A 39 -0.61 -0.14 2.01
CA THR A 39 -1.53 0.01 0.88
C THR A 39 -0.73 0.16 -0.39
N ASP A 40 -1.26 -0.31 -1.52
CA ASP A 40 -0.57 -0.24 -2.80
C ASP A 40 -1.44 0.40 -3.88
N PHE A 41 -0.84 1.19 -4.78
CA PHE A 41 -1.34 1.35 -6.14
C PHE A 41 -0.56 0.41 -7.04
N ILE A 42 -1.28 -0.31 -7.91
CA ILE A 42 -0.70 -1.28 -8.84
C ILE A 42 -1.07 -0.88 -10.27
N PHE A 43 -0.07 -0.75 -11.13
CA PHE A 43 -0.21 -0.53 -12.56
C PHE A 43 0.07 -1.83 -13.30
N THR A 44 -0.87 -2.27 -14.11
CA THR A 44 -0.70 -3.42 -14.99
C THR A 44 -0.07 -2.96 -16.30
N LEU A 45 1.13 -3.44 -16.61
CA LEU A 45 1.97 -2.98 -17.72
C LEU A 45 2.06 -4.00 -18.87
N GLY A 46 1.29 -5.07 -18.83
CA GLY A 46 1.33 -6.13 -19.84
C GLY A 46 0.04 -6.23 -20.65
N GLU A 47 0.11 -6.88 -21.81
CA GLU A 47 -1.06 -7.09 -22.65
C GLU A 47 -2.07 -8.10 -22.08
N ALA A 48 -1.61 -9.04 -21.27
CA ALA A 48 -2.41 -10.13 -20.72
C ALA A 48 -2.24 -10.28 -19.22
N THR A 49 -2.57 -9.24 -18.45
CA THR A 49 -2.49 -9.34 -16.99
C THR A 49 -3.87 -9.60 -16.43
N GLN A 50 -4.16 -10.84 -16.07
CA GLN A 50 -5.38 -11.19 -15.36
C GLN A 50 -5.02 -11.78 -14.00
N ALA A 51 -5.01 -10.95 -12.99
CA ALA A 51 -5.04 -11.43 -11.63
C ALA A 51 -6.50 -11.35 -11.16
N VAL A 52 -7.07 -12.48 -10.83
CA VAL A 52 -8.44 -12.56 -10.33
C VAL A 52 -8.40 -12.68 -8.84
N ASN A 53 -8.94 -11.68 -8.18
CA ASN A 53 -9.41 -11.80 -6.81
C ASN A 53 -10.93 -12.00 -6.86
N SER A 54 -11.53 -12.53 -5.83
CA SER A 54 -12.97 -12.77 -5.70
C SER A 54 -13.85 -11.55 -6.04
N SER A 55 -13.31 -10.33 -6.05
CA SER A 55 -14.02 -9.08 -6.30
C SER A 55 -13.49 -8.25 -7.48
N LEU A 56 -12.30 -8.53 -8.02
CA LEU A 56 -11.66 -7.69 -9.05
C LEU A 56 -10.87 -8.52 -10.06
N THR A 57 -11.13 -8.32 -11.35
CA THR A 57 -10.27 -8.77 -12.44
C THR A 57 -9.40 -7.61 -12.88
N MET A 58 -8.08 -7.77 -12.76
CA MET A 58 -7.12 -6.76 -13.20
C MET A 58 -6.92 -6.89 -14.73
N LYS A 59 -7.32 -5.84 -15.44
CA LYS A 59 -7.19 -5.75 -16.91
C LYS A 59 -5.83 -5.14 -17.27
N PRO A 60 -5.33 -5.36 -18.49
CA PRO A 60 -4.13 -4.70 -19.00
C PRO A 60 -4.25 -3.17 -18.96
N TYR A 61 -3.13 -2.49 -18.78
CA TYR A 61 -2.99 -1.02 -18.87
C TYR A 61 -3.96 -0.26 -17.97
N ARG A 62 -4.11 -0.72 -16.73
CA ARG A 62 -4.99 -0.09 -15.74
C ARG A 62 -4.26 0.14 -14.42
N ALA A 63 -4.74 1.09 -13.66
CA ALA A 63 -4.29 1.36 -12.31
C ALA A 63 -5.32 0.86 -11.29
N TYR A 64 -4.84 0.15 -10.27
CA TYR A 64 -5.67 -0.43 -9.22
C TYR A 64 -5.21 0.03 -7.86
N PHE A 65 -6.14 0.12 -6.93
CA PHE A 65 -5.88 0.39 -5.53
C PHE A 65 -6.11 -0.86 -4.69
N ILE A 66 -5.14 -1.16 -3.83
CA ILE A 66 -5.22 -2.23 -2.83
C ILE A 66 -5.23 -1.56 -1.46
N GLY A 67 -6.39 -1.58 -0.82
CA GLY A 67 -6.61 -0.96 0.48
C GLY A 67 -5.96 -1.72 1.63
N PRO A 68 -6.03 -1.15 2.85
CA PRO A 68 -5.56 -1.80 4.05
C PRO A 68 -6.22 -3.16 4.23
N MET A 69 -5.45 -4.23 4.44
CA MET A 69 -5.98 -5.59 4.58
C MET A 69 -5.93 -6.05 6.03
N ASN A 70 -7.03 -6.55 6.57
CA ASN A 70 -7.11 -7.14 7.91
C ASN A 70 -7.30 -8.67 7.90
N SER A 71 -7.47 -9.26 6.73
CA SER A 71 -7.52 -10.70 6.46
C SER A 71 -6.62 -11.03 5.27
N TYR A 72 -6.20 -12.28 5.15
CA TYR A 72 -5.48 -12.75 3.98
C TYR A 72 -6.36 -12.68 2.72
N SER A 73 -5.73 -12.62 1.59
CA SER A 73 -6.40 -12.64 0.31
C SER A 73 -5.66 -13.50 -0.68
N GLU A 74 -6.41 -14.05 -1.61
CA GLU A 74 -5.88 -14.89 -2.68
C GLU A 74 -5.93 -14.13 -4.00
N LEU A 75 -4.81 -14.15 -4.71
CA LEU A 75 -4.70 -13.67 -6.06
C LEU A 75 -4.49 -14.88 -6.96
N VAL A 76 -5.27 -14.99 -8.02
CA VAL A 76 -5.14 -16.10 -8.98
C VAL A 76 -4.67 -15.54 -10.33
N ALA A 77 -3.57 -16.06 -10.85
CA ALA A 77 -3.02 -15.66 -12.13
C ALA A 77 -3.63 -16.53 -13.25
N TYR A 78 -4.31 -15.87 -14.20
CA TYR A 78 -4.84 -16.51 -15.40
C TYR A 78 -4.16 -16.03 -16.69
N ALA A 79 -3.02 -15.36 -16.55
CA ALA A 79 -2.25 -14.85 -17.67
C ALA A 79 -0.95 -15.63 -17.83
N GLU A 80 -0.52 -15.84 -19.07
CA GLU A 80 0.78 -16.45 -19.37
C GLU A 80 1.94 -15.52 -18.98
N THR A 81 1.72 -14.20 -19.07
CA THR A 81 2.71 -13.20 -18.67
C THR A 81 2.07 -12.16 -17.75
N VAL A 82 2.75 -11.83 -16.67
CA VAL A 82 2.35 -10.81 -15.72
C VAL A 82 3.45 -9.75 -15.62
N HIS A 83 3.09 -8.49 -15.84
CA HIS A 83 3.97 -7.36 -15.61
C HIS A 83 3.23 -6.29 -14.82
N MET A 84 3.65 -6.06 -13.60
CA MET A 84 3.06 -5.09 -12.67
C MET A 84 4.12 -4.17 -12.09
N LEU A 85 3.78 -2.91 -11.95
CA LEU A 85 4.53 -1.91 -11.19
C LEU A 85 3.66 -1.45 -10.03
N GLY A 86 4.19 -1.48 -8.82
CA GLY A 86 3.47 -1.06 -7.62
C GLY A 86 4.14 0.09 -6.90
N VAL A 87 3.30 0.94 -6.29
CA VAL A 87 3.70 1.97 -5.33
C VAL A 87 3.17 1.55 -3.97
N ARG A 88 4.06 1.16 -3.07
CA ARG A 88 3.72 0.76 -1.70
C ARG A 88 3.85 1.92 -0.76
N PHE A 89 2.76 2.24 -0.07
CA PHE A 89 2.75 3.29 0.95
C PHE A 89 3.05 2.73 2.33
N LEU A 90 3.81 3.52 3.10
CA LEU A 90 3.94 3.30 4.53
C LEU A 90 2.56 3.38 5.21
N PRO A 91 2.35 2.72 6.35
CA PRO A 91 1.15 2.90 7.14
C PRO A 91 0.91 4.39 7.40
N CYS A 92 -0.29 4.89 7.13
CA CYS A 92 -0.69 6.29 7.05
C CYS A 92 -0.02 7.16 5.98
N GLY A 93 0.94 6.65 5.18
CA GLY A 93 1.60 7.43 4.12
C GLY A 93 0.63 7.95 3.06
N LEU A 94 -0.34 7.13 2.67
CA LEU A 94 -1.34 7.49 1.67
C LEU A 94 -2.26 8.64 2.13
N SER A 95 -2.54 8.80 3.43
CA SER A 95 -3.36 9.88 3.97
C SER A 95 -2.79 11.29 3.70
N ARG A 96 -1.52 11.40 3.32
CA ARG A 96 -0.89 12.63 2.88
C ARG A 96 -1.34 13.07 1.49
N PHE A 97 -1.87 12.15 0.69
CA PHE A 97 -2.21 12.38 -0.71
C PHE A 97 -3.71 12.34 -1.00
N ILE A 98 -4.49 11.62 -0.19
CA ILE A 98 -5.94 11.49 -0.37
C ILE A 98 -6.69 11.95 0.89
N ARG A 99 -7.92 12.45 0.71
CA ARG A 99 -8.78 12.90 1.83
C ARG A 99 -9.71 11.82 2.35
N LEU A 100 -9.77 10.68 1.68
CA LEU A 100 -10.63 9.57 2.08
C LEU A 100 -10.11 8.91 3.36
N PRO A 101 -10.98 8.64 4.33
CA PRO A 101 -10.60 7.88 5.52
C PRO A 101 -10.21 6.44 5.13
N LEU A 102 -8.99 6.01 5.44
CA LEU A 102 -8.49 4.71 4.98
C LEU A 102 -9.30 3.51 5.49
N HIS A 103 -10.06 3.65 6.56
CA HIS A 103 -10.91 2.57 7.05
C HIS A 103 -12.13 2.28 6.15
N GLU A 104 -12.57 3.23 5.35
CA GLU A 104 -13.61 3.01 4.34
C GLU A 104 -13.08 2.18 3.15
N LEU A 105 -11.76 2.16 2.99
CA LEU A 105 -11.07 1.45 1.93
C LEU A 105 -10.52 0.08 2.40
N THR A 106 -10.81 -0.33 3.64
CA THR A 106 -10.29 -1.58 4.21
C THR A 106 -10.82 -2.80 3.47
N ASN A 107 -9.91 -3.70 3.06
CA ASN A 107 -10.15 -4.89 2.24
C ASN A 107 -10.69 -4.60 0.82
N LEU A 108 -10.74 -3.34 0.40
CA LEU A 108 -11.14 -3.01 -0.95
C LEU A 108 -9.99 -3.23 -1.94
N ARG A 109 -10.36 -3.68 -3.12
CA ARG A 109 -9.56 -3.76 -4.31
C ARG A 109 -10.40 -3.22 -5.44
N ILE A 110 -10.06 -2.04 -5.90
CA ILE A 110 -10.88 -1.26 -6.81
C ILE A 110 -10.00 -0.57 -7.86
N SER A 111 -10.60 0.01 -8.86
CA SER A 111 -9.90 0.86 -9.80
C SER A 111 -9.33 2.10 -9.07
N ALA A 112 -8.15 2.55 -9.45
CA ALA A 112 -7.48 3.64 -8.75
C ALA A 112 -8.20 4.99 -8.91
N ASP A 113 -8.94 5.19 -9.99
CA ASP A 113 -9.74 6.38 -10.24
C ASP A 113 -10.95 6.51 -9.30
N GLU A 114 -11.39 5.42 -8.65
CA GLU A 114 -12.40 5.46 -7.59
C GLU A 114 -11.87 6.05 -6.27
N VAL A 115 -10.54 6.07 -6.09
CA VAL A 115 -9.89 6.56 -4.86
C VAL A 115 -9.28 7.93 -5.04
N THR A 116 -8.76 8.23 -6.22
CA THR A 116 -8.00 9.44 -6.49
C THR A 116 -8.09 9.85 -7.97
N CYS A 117 -8.02 11.15 -8.22
CA CYS A 117 -7.90 11.69 -9.57
C CYS A 117 -6.44 11.73 -10.09
N PHE A 118 -5.47 11.17 -9.39
CA PHE A 118 -4.07 11.16 -9.83
C PHE A 118 -3.86 10.31 -11.08
N PHE A 119 -4.58 9.20 -11.17
CA PHE A 119 -4.42 8.23 -12.23
C PHE A 119 -5.69 8.22 -13.10
N ASP A 120 -5.62 8.86 -14.23
CA ASP A 120 -6.65 8.75 -15.26
C ASP A 120 -6.58 7.36 -15.94
N THR A 121 -7.57 7.05 -16.77
CA THR A 121 -7.66 5.75 -17.41
C THR A 121 -6.50 5.42 -18.35
N SER A 122 -5.78 6.43 -18.83
CA SER A 122 -4.62 6.28 -19.73
C SER A 122 -3.27 6.33 -19.00
N PHE A 123 -3.25 6.52 -17.67
CA PHE A 123 -1.99 6.68 -16.95
C PHE A 123 -1.08 5.43 -17.06
N ALA A 124 -1.67 4.24 -16.93
CA ALA A 124 -0.91 3.00 -17.07
C ALA A 124 -0.43 2.77 -18.51
N GLU A 125 -1.20 3.22 -19.52
CA GLU A 125 -0.77 3.19 -20.92
C GLU A 125 0.46 4.08 -21.13
N ARG A 126 0.43 5.33 -20.62
CA ARG A 126 1.60 6.23 -20.67
C ARG A 126 2.84 5.67 -19.96
N LEU A 127 2.66 4.95 -18.84
CA LEU A 127 3.78 4.26 -18.22
C LEU A 127 4.36 3.15 -19.09
N CYS A 128 3.54 2.51 -19.93
CA CYS A 128 4.01 1.46 -20.85
C CYS A 128 4.81 2.02 -22.02
N GLU A 129 4.58 3.29 -22.41
CA GLU A 129 5.34 3.97 -23.46
C GLU A 129 6.80 4.24 -23.07
N GLU A 130 7.10 4.21 -21.77
CA GLU A 130 8.46 4.40 -21.29
C GLU A 130 9.28 3.10 -21.41
N ASP A 131 10.49 3.22 -21.93
CA ASP A 131 11.38 2.08 -22.19
C ASP A 131 11.97 1.48 -20.92
N CYS A 132 12.22 2.30 -19.90
CA CYS A 132 12.86 1.86 -18.68
C CYS A 132 12.03 2.15 -17.42
N LEU A 133 12.25 1.31 -16.42
CA LEU A 133 11.53 1.38 -15.14
C LEU A 133 11.84 2.67 -14.37
N GLU A 134 13.07 3.16 -14.46
CA GLU A 134 13.50 4.39 -13.79
C GLU A 134 12.69 5.61 -14.27
N ASN A 135 12.39 5.69 -15.56
CA ASN A 135 11.52 6.74 -16.12
C ASN A 135 10.08 6.59 -15.63
N ARG A 136 9.54 5.37 -15.60
CA ARG A 136 8.21 5.09 -15.03
C ARG A 136 8.11 5.56 -13.59
N ILE A 137 9.11 5.26 -12.76
CA ILE A 137 9.17 5.71 -11.38
C ILE A 137 9.23 7.23 -11.29
N LYS A 138 10.04 7.91 -12.12
CA LYS A 138 10.11 9.37 -12.16
C LYS A 138 8.77 10.01 -12.46
N ILE A 139 8.03 9.51 -13.45
CA ILE A 139 6.68 10.00 -13.78
C ILE A 139 5.74 9.89 -12.56
N ILE A 140 5.79 8.77 -11.86
CA ILE A 140 4.99 8.55 -10.66
C ILE A 140 5.43 9.50 -9.53
N GLU A 141 6.74 9.66 -9.31
CA GLU A 141 7.28 10.56 -8.29
C GLU A 141 6.91 12.02 -8.54
N GLU A 142 7.03 12.49 -9.78
CA GLU A 142 6.65 13.85 -10.16
C GLU A 142 5.17 14.15 -9.83
N LEU A 143 4.29 13.17 -10.05
CA LEU A 143 2.88 13.29 -9.73
C LEU A 143 2.67 13.42 -8.22
N PHE A 144 3.29 12.59 -7.40
CA PHE A 144 3.19 12.66 -5.95
C PHE A 144 3.86 13.91 -5.38
N ILE A 145 5.02 14.32 -5.91
CA ILE A 145 5.69 15.57 -5.53
C ILE A 145 4.80 16.78 -5.84
N LYS A 146 4.20 16.85 -7.03
CA LYS A 146 3.23 17.91 -7.36
C LYS A 146 2.06 17.92 -6.38
N SER A 147 1.57 16.75 -5.99
CA SER A 147 0.50 16.62 -4.98
C SER A 147 0.92 17.13 -3.60
N LEU A 148 2.15 16.87 -3.16
CA LEU A 148 2.68 17.39 -1.89
C LEU A 148 2.66 18.93 -1.83
N TYR A 149 2.98 19.60 -2.93
CA TYR A 149 2.96 21.05 -3.01
C TYR A 149 1.58 21.64 -3.21
N LYS A 150 0.68 20.92 -3.86
CA LYS A 150 -0.68 21.40 -4.16
C LYS A 150 -1.63 21.24 -2.97
N HIS A 151 -1.47 20.21 -2.16
CA HIS A 151 -2.38 19.87 -1.08
C HIS A 151 -1.63 19.82 0.25
N ASP A 152 -2.00 20.72 1.15
CA ASP A 152 -1.55 20.66 2.53
C ASP A 152 -2.46 19.71 3.34
N LEU A 153 -2.21 18.41 3.22
CA LEU A 153 -2.85 17.38 4.02
C LEU A 153 -1.87 16.96 5.12
N PRO A 154 -1.96 17.52 6.34
CA PRO A 154 -0.98 17.24 7.37
C PRO A 154 -1.09 15.77 7.82
N THR A 155 0.04 15.11 7.92
CA THR A 155 0.13 13.82 8.64
C THR A 155 -0.01 14.09 10.13
N ASP A 156 -0.80 13.27 10.83
CA ASP A 156 -0.94 13.39 12.28
C ASP A 156 0.33 12.85 12.98
N PRO A 157 1.15 13.69 13.63
CA PRO A 157 2.42 13.27 14.20
C PRO A 157 2.24 12.25 15.33
N GLN A 158 1.10 12.26 16.04
CA GLN A 158 0.80 11.31 17.11
C GLN A 158 0.50 9.92 16.53
N ILE A 159 -0.15 9.85 15.36
CA ILE A 159 -0.39 8.59 14.65
C ILE A 159 0.91 8.04 14.08
N VAL A 160 1.74 8.89 13.47
CA VAL A 160 3.08 8.50 12.99
C VAL A 160 3.94 7.97 14.14
N PHE A 161 3.93 8.64 15.29
CA PHE A 161 4.62 8.19 16.50
C PHE A 161 4.12 6.80 16.94
N ALA A 162 2.80 6.63 17.06
CA ALA A 162 2.20 5.35 17.46
C ALA A 162 2.59 4.20 16.53
N ILE A 163 2.56 4.41 15.21
CA ILE A 163 2.99 3.43 14.21
C ILE A 163 4.45 3.05 14.42
N LYS A 164 5.34 4.03 14.59
CA LYS A 164 6.77 3.80 14.85
C LYS A 164 6.98 2.97 16.12
N GLN A 165 6.24 3.28 17.22
CA GLN A 165 6.34 2.52 18.47
C GLN A 165 5.83 1.08 18.30
N ILE A 166 4.68 0.88 17.65
CA ILE A 166 4.15 -0.46 17.39
C ILE A 166 5.15 -1.29 16.56
N ASN A 167 5.73 -0.70 15.51
CA ASN A 167 6.69 -1.38 14.65
C ASN A 167 7.99 -1.72 15.42
N ARG A 168 8.55 -0.75 16.16
CA ARG A 168 9.76 -0.93 16.96
C ARG A 168 9.61 -2.08 17.98
N HIS A 169 8.44 -2.21 18.58
CA HIS A 169 8.15 -3.26 19.56
C HIS A 169 7.50 -4.49 18.91
N GLN A 170 7.55 -4.61 17.57
CA GLN A 170 7.04 -5.79 16.85
C GLN A 170 5.56 -6.10 17.18
N GLY A 171 4.75 -5.06 17.40
CA GLY A 171 3.35 -5.20 17.78
C GLY A 171 3.10 -5.67 19.22
N LYS A 172 4.12 -5.86 20.06
CA LYS A 172 3.98 -6.37 21.44
C LYS A 172 3.56 -5.32 22.45
N LEU A 173 3.68 -4.03 22.11
CA LEU A 173 3.31 -2.92 22.99
C LEU A 173 1.79 -2.87 23.22
N SER A 174 1.36 -2.61 24.45
CA SER A 174 -0.06 -2.44 24.76
C SER A 174 -0.56 -1.08 24.29
N VAL A 175 -1.87 -0.97 23.98
CA VAL A 175 -2.49 0.32 23.64
C VAL A 175 -2.36 1.30 24.82
N GLN A 176 -2.45 0.81 26.05
CA GLN A 176 -2.30 1.63 27.26
C GLN A 176 -0.92 2.26 27.35
N SER A 177 0.15 1.49 27.11
CA SER A 177 1.53 2.02 27.09
C SER A 177 1.76 3.01 25.94
N LEU A 178 1.06 2.85 24.81
CA LEU A 178 1.09 3.87 23.74
C LEU A 178 0.47 5.19 24.21
N MET A 179 -0.63 5.11 24.95
CA MET A 179 -1.37 6.30 25.41
C MET A 179 -0.58 7.17 26.40
N GLU A 180 0.39 6.63 27.13
CA GLU A 180 1.25 7.38 28.04
C GLU A 180 2.02 8.52 27.38
N ASN A 181 2.26 8.39 26.06
CA ASN A 181 3.02 9.34 25.24
C ASN A 181 2.17 10.06 24.17
N ILE A 182 0.85 9.92 24.24
CA ILE A 182 -0.08 10.48 23.25
C ILE A 182 -1.04 11.44 23.94
N CYS A 183 -1.01 12.71 23.54
CA CYS A 183 -1.87 13.77 24.10
C CYS A 183 -3.29 13.74 23.52
N LEU A 184 -3.94 12.58 23.50
CA LEU A 184 -5.32 12.37 23.07
C LEU A 184 -6.03 11.45 24.07
N CYS A 185 -7.35 11.56 24.20
CA CYS A 185 -8.08 10.50 24.88
C CYS A 185 -8.13 9.25 23.98
N GLN A 186 -8.29 8.07 24.58
CA GLN A 186 -8.26 6.79 23.85
C GLN A 186 -9.21 6.75 22.65
N ARG A 187 -10.44 7.25 22.82
CA ARG A 187 -11.46 7.29 21.75
C ARG A 187 -11.00 8.16 20.56
N GLN A 188 -10.37 9.31 20.84
CA GLN A 188 -9.84 10.19 19.79
C GLN A 188 -8.67 9.54 19.08
N PHE A 189 -7.76 8.92 19.82
CA PHE A 189 -6.61 8.19 19.28
C PHE A 189 -7.06 7.05 18.36
N GLU A 190 -7.93 6.15 18.82
CA GLU A 190 -8.42 5.03 18.05
C GLU A 190 -9.13 5.48 16.76
N ARG A 191 -9.96 6.53 16.84
CA ARG A 191 -10.64 7.12 15.68
C ARG A 191 -9.63 7.65 14.66
N LYS A 192 -8.68 8.49 15.10
CA LYS A 192 -7.65 9.06 14.23
C LYS A 192 -6.75 7.98 13.62
N PHE A 193 -6.33 7.01 14.43
CA PHE A 193 -5.53 5.89 13.95
C PHE A 193 -6.27 5.12 12.85
N LYS A 194 -7.54 4.82 13.07
CA LYS A 194 -8.38 4.11 12.10
C LYS A 194 -8.59 4.91 10.81
N MET A 195 -8.80 6.22 10.91
CA MET A 195 -8.95 7.11 9.74
C MET A 195 -7.66 7.15 8.89
N ASN A 196 -6.50 7.19 9.52
CA ASN A 196 -5.22 7.38 8.83
C ASN A 196 -4.55 6.08 8.36
N THR A 197 -4.90 4.92 8.95
CA THR A 197 -4.25 3.63 8.65
C THR A 197 -5.20 2.57 8.10
N GLY A 198 -6.51 2.74 8.27
CA GLY A 198 -7.51 1.70 8.00
C GLY A 198 -7.69 0.70 9.13
N TYR A 199 -6.86 0.73 10.16
CA TYR A 199 -6.86 -0.25 11.26
C TYR A 199 -7.13 0.39 12.61
N THR A 200 -7.68 -0.39 13.56
CA THR A 200 -7.55 -0.02 14.97
C THR A 200 -6.11 -0.29 15.43
N PRO A 201 -5.60 0.40 16.47
CA PRO A 201 -4.25 0.14 17.00
C PRO A 201 -4.04 -1.33 17.36
N LYS A 202 -5.07 -1.99 17.90
CA LYS A 202 -5.05 -3.42 18.26
C LYS A 202 -4.91 -4.34 17.04
N ILE A 203 -5.64 -4.07 15.97
CA ILE A 203 -5.55 -4.85 14.71
C ILE A 203 -4.18 -4.65 14.10
N TYR A 204 -3.70 -3.41 14.01
CA TYR A 204 -2.38 -3.10 13.47
C TYR A 204 -1.27 -3.80 14.26
N SER A 205 -1.32 -3.76 15.60
CA SER A 205 -0.37 -4.49 16.45
C SER A 205 -0.38 -6.01 16.19
N ARG A 206 -1.55 -6.60 15.94
CA ARG A 206 -1.65 -8.03 15.59
C ARG A 206 -1.01 -8.34 14.24
N ILE A 207 -1.22 -7.48 13.23
CA ILE A 207 -0.58 -7.62 11.92
C ILE A 207 0.95 -7.57 12.07
N MET A 208 1.46 -6.61 12.85
CA MET A 208 2.91 -6.49 13.08
C MET A 208 3.50 -7.68 13.85
N LYS A 209 2.76 -8.24 14.83
CA LYS A 209 3.17 -9.49 15.50
C LYS A 209 3.30 -10.65 14.52
N PHE A 210 2.29 -10.81 13.66
CA PHE A 210 2.27 -11.87 12.66
C PHE A 210 3.42 -11.72 11.67
N LYS A 211 3.58 -10.53 11.06
CA LYS A 211 4.65 -10.21 10.12
C LYS A 211 6.05 -10.53 10.69
N ASN A 212 6.30 -10.17 11.94
CA ASN A 212 7.59 -10.45 12.58
C ASN A 212 7.80 -11.95 12.91
N ALA A 213 6.72 -12.69 13.19
CA ALA A 213 6.80 -14.15 13.38
C ALA A 213 7.11 -14.89 12.07
N GLU A 214 6.56 -14.45 10.93
CA GLU A 214 6.84 -15.00 9.60
C GLU A 214 8.30 -14.77 9.19
N ILE A 215 8.81 -13.54 9.37
CA ILE A 215 10.22 -13.22 9.10
C ILE A 215 11.15 -14.11 9.92
N GLY A 216 10.83 -14.34 11.19
CA GLY A 216 11.62 -15.23 12.06
C GLY A 216 11.62 -16.69 11.61
N ARG A 217 10.56 -17.16 10.94
CA ARG A 217 10.50 -18.55 10.39
C ARG A 217 11.26 -18.70 9.07
N ALA A 218 11.31 -17.65 8.26
CA ALA A 218 12.02 -17.68 6.98
C ALA A 218 13.56 -17.67 7.15
N HIS A 219 14.07 -17.43 8.36
CA HIS A 219 15.50 -17.43 8.69
C HIS A 219 15.94 -18.66 9.52
N VAL A 220 15.09 -19.66 9.71
CA VAL A 220 15.38 -20.96 10.31
C VAL A 220 15.29 -22.05 9.24
#